data_190cf113fc3468da2817c31d0e1388f3
#
_entry.id   190cf113fc3468da2817c31d0e1388f3
#
_cell.length_a   1.000
_cell.length_b   1.000
_cell.length_c   1.000
_cell.angle_alpha   90.00
_cell.angle_beta   90.00
_cell.angle_gamma   90.00
#
_symmetry.space_group_name_H-M   'P 1'
#
loop_
_entity.id
_entity.type
_entity.pdbx_description
1 polymer ?
#
loop_
_entity_poly.entity_id
_entity_poly.type
_entity_poly.pdbx_seq_one_letter_code
_entity_poly.pdbx_strand_id
1 'polypeptide(L)'
;MRKSILITGCSSGIGLDCAETLHAMGWKVFASCRKQADCDRLEAMGLTSPRLDHADAASIRDTIDQVTTATGGTLDAVFNNGAFAVPGAVEDLPTDALRSIYETNVFGYHEVIRQVLPIMRAQGHGRILNCSSILGFITLRFRGAYNSTKFALEGLSDTLRIEMRGTGIKVILIEPGPIGTKIRENSIPHFEKWIDWENSPRKAQYERGLMQRLYSPSHGPDTFELPASAVTAKVVKALHSANPKPRYYVTTPTYVMGFLRRILPTRALDWLLVRM
;
A
#
# COMPACT_ATOMS: atom_id res chain seq x y z
N MET A 1 -26.86 -11.01 2.21
CA MET A 1 -25.91 -10.62 3.32
C MET A 1 -25.18 -9.34 2.93
N ARG A 2 -24.76 -8.55 3.92
CA ARG A 2 -23.97 -7.34 3.74
C ARG A 2 -22.56 -7.74 3.30
N LYS A 3 -22.01 -7.16 2.21
CA LYS A 3 -20.64 -7.47 1.77
C LYS A 3 -19.62 -7.07 2.83
N SER A 4 -18.57 -7.87 2.98
CA SER A 4 -17.51 -7.67 3.97
C SER A 4 -16.16 -7.37 3.36
N ILE A 5 -15.38 -6.51 4.03
CA ILE A 5 -14.02 -6.16 3.61
C ILE A 5 -13.11 -5.98 4.82
N LEU A 6 -11.90 -6.55 4.74
CA LEU A 6 -10.78 -6.23 5.61
C LEU A 6 -9.88 -5.19 4.91
N ILE A 7 -9.61 -4.07 5.58
CA ILE A 7 -8.70 -3.03 5.09
C ILE A 7 -7.57 -2.88 6.08
N THR A 8 -6.32 -2.96 5.61
CA THR A 8 -5.15 -2.80 6.47
C THR A 8 -4.59 -1.38 6.45
N GLY A 9 -4.05 -0.92 7.58
CA GLY A 9 -3.43 0.40 7.67
C GLY A 9 -4.42 1.57 7.65
N CYS A 10 -5.48 1.46 8.45
CA CYS A 10 -6.58 2.44 8.51
C CYS A 10 -6.37 3.58 9.52
N SER A 11 -5.19 3.70 10.15
CA SER A 11 -4.94 4.78 11.11
C SER A 11 -5.02 6.19 10.49
N SER A 12 -4.82 6.34 9.18
CA SER A 12 -4.93 7.61 8.45
C SER A 12 -4.95 7.38 6.93
N GLY A 13 -5.08 8.48 6.17
CA GLY A 13 -4.89 8.52 4.71
C GLY A 13 -5.81 7.58 3.95
N ILE A 14 -5.26 6.84 2.97
CA ILE A 14 -6.04 5.99 2.05
C ILE A 14 -6.88 4.95 2.79
N GLY A 15 -6.29 4.26 3.76
CA GLY A 15 -7.01 3.19 4.49
C GLY A 15 -8.20 3.71 5.28
N LEU A 16 -8.03 4.85 5.96
CA LEU A 16 -9.11 5.49 6.73
C LEU A 16 -10.23 5.97 5.80
N ASP A 17 -9.89 6.72 4.76
CA ASP A 17 -10.86 7.25 3.79
C ASP A 17 -11.66 6.11 3.10
N CYS A 18 -10.99 5.02 2.72
CA CYS A 18 -11.66 3.82 2.20
C CYS A 18 -12.58 3.18 3.23
N ALA A 19 -12.16 3.09 4.48
CA ALA A 19 -12.95 2.45 5.55
C ALA A 19 -14.23 3.23 5.83
N GLU A 20 -14.14 4.55 5.99
CA GLU A 20 -15.28 5.43 6.22
C GLU A 20 -16.26 5.41 5.03
N THR A 21 -15.73 5.54 3.81
CA THR A 21 -16.55 5.53 2.59
C THR A 21 -17.30 4.22 2.41
N LEU A 22 -16.62 3.07 2.53
CA LEU A 22 -17.25 1.76 2.37
C LEU A 22 -18.22 1.45 3.50
N HIS A 23 -17.93 1.90 4.72
CA HIS A 23 -18.87 1.79 5.85
C HIS A 23 -20.16 2.58 5.57
N ALA A 24 -20.04 3.84 5.11
CA ALA A 24 -21.18 4.66 4.72
C ALA A 24 -22.00 4.05 3.55
N MET A 25 -21.32 3.32 2.64
CA MET A 25 -21.95 2.59 1.54
C MET A 25 -22.62 1.27 2.01
N GLY A 26 -22.55 0.96 3.28
CA GLY A 26 -23.23 -0.21 3.84
C GLY A 26 -22.40 -1.50 3.86
N TRP A 27 -21.10 -1.47 3.61
CA TRP A 27 -20.23 -2.62 3.79
C TRP A 27 -20.00 -2.94 5.26
N LYS A 28 -19.77 -4.21 5.58
CA LYS A 28 -19.21 -4.63 6.85
C LYS A 28 -17.70 -4.48 6.79
N VAL A 29 -17.20 -3.35 7.29
CA VAL A 29 -15.79 -2.97 7.20
C VAL A 29 -15.04 -3.37 8.46
N PHE A 30 -13.90 -4.04 8.30
CA PHE A 30 -12.90 -4.30 9.33
C PHE A 30 -11.69 -3.42 9.03
N ALA A 31 -11.59 -2.29 9.71
CA ALA A 31 -10.60 -1.25 9.49
C ALA A 31 -9.39 -1.45 10.39
N SER A 32 -8.44 -2.30 10.02
CA SER A 32 -7.37 -2.68 10.93
C SER A 32 -6.24 -1.65 11.03
N CYS A 33 -5.68 -1.53 12.24
CA CYS A 33 -4.53 -0.69 12.56
C CYS A 33 -3.46 -1.51 13.29
N ARG A 34 -2.20 -1.04 13.24
CA ARG A 34 -1.09 -1.69 13.94
C ARG A 34 -1.10 -1.39 15.45
N LYS A 35 -1.40 -0.16 15.83
CA LYS A 35 -1.40 0.30 17.22
C LYS A 35 -2.80 0.19 17.81
N GLN A 36 -2.93 -0.34 19.02
CA GLN A 36 -4.22 -0.48 19.71
C GLN A 36 -4.93 0.87 19.86
N ALA A 37 -4.22 1.92 20.23
CA ALA A 37 -4.80 3.27 20.36
C ALA A 37 -5.45 3.80 19.06
N ASP A 38 -4.95 3.39 17.88
CA ASP A 38 -5.59 3.72 16.61
C ASP A 38 -6.85 2.88 16.39
N CYS A 39 -6.84 1.61 16.82
CA CYS A 39 -8.03 0.76 16.78
C CYS A 39 -9.14 1.33 17.67
N ASP A 40 -8.81 1.66 18.91
CA ASP A 40 -9.77 2.24 19.88
C ASP A 40 -10.38 3.55 19.34
N ARG A 41 -9.57 4.37 18.68
CA ARG A 41 -10.06 5.60 18.03
C ARG A 41 -11.05 5.31 16.90
N LEU A 42 -10.77 4.31 16.06
CA LEU A 42 -11.69 3.94 14.97
C LEU A 42 -12.98 3.29 15.50
N GLU A 43 -12.90 2.53 16.57
CA GLU A 43 -14.07 1.96 17.25
C GLU A 43 -14.96 3.06 17.84
N ALA A 44 -14.38 4.09 18.43
CA ALA A 44 -15.11 5.27 18.88
C ALA A 44 -15.80 6.03 17.73
N MET A 45 -15.32 5.88 16.49
CA MET A 45 -15.97 6.41 15.27
C MET A 45 -17.05 5.45 14.71
N GLY A 46 -17.31 4.32 15.35
CA GLY A 46 -18.31 3.32 14.93
C GLY A 46 -17.81 2.31 13.89
N LEU A 47 -16.52 2.24 13.64
CA LEU A 47 -15.90 1.22 12.77
C LEU A 47 -15.48 0.00 13.59
N THR A 48 -15.55 -1.20 13.01
CA THR A 48 -14.90 -2.37 13.61
C THR A 48 -13.42 -2.35 13.28
N SER A 49 -12.56 -2.30 14.31
CA SER A 49 -11.11 -2.08 14.10
C SER A 49 -10.25 -3.13 14.81
N PRO A 50 -10.08 -4.32 14.23
CA PRO A 50 -9.16 -5.32 14.78
C PRO A 50 -7.70 -4.87 14.63
N ARG A 51 -6.86 -5.24 15.60
CA ARG A 51 -5.42 -4.96 15.55
C ARG A 51 -4.72 -5.91 14.59
N LEU A 52 -4.01 -5.35 13.58
CA LEU A 52 -3.20 -6.12 12.63
C LEU A 52 -1.83 -5.48 12.42
N ASP A 53 -0.78 -6.22 12.72
CA ASP A 53 0.59 -5.90 12.34
C ASP A 53 1.04 -6.85 11.23
N HIS A 54 1.39 -6.29 10.06
CA HIS A 54 1.88 -7.08 8.93
C HIS A 54 3.19 -7.82 9.19
N ALA A 55 4.00 -7.36 10.15
CA ALA A 55 5.24 -8.02 10.53
C ALA A 55 5.04 -9.16 11.56
N ASP A 56 3.80 -9.46 11.92
CA ASP A 56 3.42 -10.47 12.91
C ASP A 56 2.35 -11.42 12.34
N ALA A 57 2.77 -12.61 11.95
CA ALA A 57 1.87 -13.61 11.38
C ALA A 57 0.76 -14.08 12.36
N ALA A 58 1.02 -14.03 13.67
CA ALA A 58 0.00 -14.34 14.67
C ALA A 58 -1.07 -13.24 14.70
N SER A 59 -0.67 -11.98 14.71
CA SER A 59 -1.58 -10.83 14.63
C SER A 59 -2.46 -10.87 13.37
N ILE A 60 -1.90 -11.28 12.22
CA ILE A 60 -2.67 -11.46 10.98
C ILE A 60 -3.72 -12.56 11.15
N ARG A 61 -3.33 -13.72 11.69
CA ARG A 61 -4.23 -14.85 11.92
C ARG A 61 -5.38 -14.46 12.85
N ASP A 62 -5.06 -13.88 14.01
CA ASP A 62 -6.04 -13.48 15.00
C ASP A 62 -7.06 -12.48 14.40
N THR A 63 -6.60 -11.56 13.55
CA THR A 63 -7.49 -10.64 12.83
C THR A 63 -8.40 -11.37 11.86
N ILE A 64 -7.88 -12.30 11.07
CA ILE A 64 -8.68 -13.06 10.10
C ILE A 64 -9.70 -13.96 10.81
N ASP A 65 -9.35 -14.57 11.93
CA ASP A 65 -10.25 -15.35 12.76
C ASP A 65 -11.39 -14.49 13.34
N GLN A 66 -11.09 -13.28 13.81
CA GLN A 66 -12.12 -12.31 14.24
C GLN A 66 -13.06 -11.93 13.09
N VAL A 67 -12.51 -11.65 11.91
CA VAL A 67 -13.29 -11.30 10.71
C VAL A 67 -14.21 -12.45 10.30
N THR A 68 -13.67 -13.67 10.20
CA THR A 68 -14.45 -14.85 9.80
C THR A 68 -15.51 -15.22 10.81
N THR A 69 -15.22 -15.15 12.11
CA THR A 69 -16.20 -15.33 13.17
C THR A 69 -17.36 -14.34 13.03
N ALA A 70 -17.04 -13.06 12.84
CA ALA A 70 -18.04 -12.00 12.70
C ALA A 70 -18.86 -12.09 11.41
N THR A 71 -18.36 -12.77 10.37
CA THR A 71 -19.00 -12.85 9.04
C THR A 71 -19.60 -14.23 8.73
N GLY A 72 -19.53 -15.17 9.66
CA GLY A 72 -20.00 -16.54 9.45
C GLY A 72 -19.14 -17.32 8.46
N GLY A 73 -17.82 -17.13 8.50
CA GLY A 73 -16.85 -17.87 7.69
C GLY A 73 -16.58 -17.31 6.31
N THR A 74 -17.00 -16.07 6.01
CA THR A 74 -16.86 -15.46 4.68
C THR A 74 -16.10 -14.14 4.70
N LEU A 75 -15.44 -13.77 3.57
CA LEU A 75 -14.82 -12.45 3.37
C LEU A 75 -14.85 -12.10 1.87
N ASP A 76 -15.67 -11.10 1.50
CA ASP A 76 -15.83 -10.72 0.08
C ASP A 76 -14.60 -10.01 -0.49
N ALA A 77 -13.89 -9.24 0.32
CA ALA A 77 -12.71 -8.51 -0.14
C ALA A 77 -11.66 -8.29 0.95
N VAL A 78 -10.41 -8.17 0.52
CA VAL A 78 -9.31 -7.62 1.32
C VAL A 78 -8.63 -6.49 0.55
N PHE A 79 -8.33 -5.40 1.24
CA PHE A 79 -7.49 -4.32 0.72
C PHE A 79 -6.23 -4.20 1.57
N ASN A 80 -5.13 -4.78 1.07
CA ASN A 80 -3.80 -4.64 1.62
C ASN A 80 -3.28 -3.24 1.30
N ASN A 81 -3.28 -2.34 2.30
CA ASN A 81 -2.91 -0.94 2.14
C ASN A 81 -1.81 -0.50 3.12
N GLY A 82 -1.75 -1.07 4.31
CA GLY A 82 -0.78 -0.67 5.35
C GLY A 82 0.67 -0.87 4.91
N ALA A 83 1.42 0.21 4.75
CA ALA A 83 2.82 0.20 4.33
C ALA A 83 3.58 1.39 4.94
N PHE A 84 4.91 1.32 4.91
CA PHE A 84 5.78 2.44 5.25
C PHE A 84 6.95 2.56 4.27
N ALA A 85 7.73 3.65 4.38
CA ALA A 85 8.91 3.89 3.56
C ALA A 85 10.14 4.11 4.44
N VAL A 86 11.30 3.69 3.93
CA VAL A 86 12.63 4.03 4.44
C VAL A 86 13.32 4.83 3.34
N PRO A 87 13.28 6.17 3.39
CA PRO A 87 13.99 6.99 2.40
C PRO A 87 15.50 6.98 2.67
N GLY A 88 16.30 6.88 1.61
CA GLY A 88 17.75 6.87 1.69
C GLY A 88 18.38 6.38 0.39
N ALA A 89 19.64 6.72 0.16
CA ALA A 89 20.41 6.17 -0.96
C ALA A 89 20.62 4.66 -0.76
N VAL A 90 20.67 3.92 -1.85
CA VAL A 90 20.78 2.45 -1.79
C VAL A 90 22.09 2.02 -1.12
N GLU A 91 23.18 2.76 -1.34
CA GLU A 91 24.48 2.47 -0.71
C GLU A 91 24.52 2.72 0.80
N ASP A 92 23.64 3.61 1.30
CA ASP A 92 23.53 3.94 2.72
C ASP A 92 22.46 3.11 3.45
N LEU A 93 21.75 2.24 2.73
CA LEU A 93 20.64 1.46 3.26
C LEU A 93 21.14 0.17 3.92
N PRO A 94 21.08 0.03 5.26
CA PRO A 94 21.44 -1.21 5.91
C PRO A 94 20.53 -2.36 5.50
N THR A 95 21.07 -3.57 5.42
CA THR A 95 20.28 -4.76 5.07
C THR A 95 19.11 -4.98 6.03
N ASP A 96 19.27 -4.66 7.31
CA ASP A 96 18.19 -4.81 8.31
C ASP A 96 17.04 -3.81 8.10
N ALA A 97 17.33 -2.60 7.61
CA ALA A 97 16.30 -1.68 7.17
C ALA A 97 15.50 -2.23 5.98
N LEU A 98 16.21 -2.85 5.03
CA LEU A 98 15.59 -3.49 3.88
C LEU A 98 14.73 -4.69 4.32
N ARG A 99 15.22 -5.55 5.23
CA ARG A 99 14.42 -6.65 5.80
C ARG A 99 13.16 -6.12 6.47
N SER A 100 13.29 -5.10 7.33
CA SER A 100 12.17 -4.51 8.07
C SER A 100 11.04 -3.99 7.16
N ILE A 101 11.38 -3.32 6.07
CA ILE A 101 10.36 -2.83 5.13
C ILE A 101 9.73 -3.98 4.33
N TYR A 102 10.49 -5.03 4.00
CA TYR A 102 9.96 -6.22 3.33
C TYR A 102 8.99 -6.99 4.21
N GLU A 103 9.27 -7.13 5.53
CA GLU A 103 8.34 -7.78 6.48
C GLU A 103 6.94 -7.16 6.39
N THR A 104 6.84 -5.84 6.39
CA THR A 104 5.54 -5.15 6.33
C THR A 104 4.95 -5.10 4.92
N ASN A 105 5.74 -4.62 3.94
CA ASN A 105 5.20 -4.22 2.64
C ASN A 105 5.05 -5.39 1.65
N VAL A 106 5.72 -6.51 1.91
CA VAL A 106 5.74 -7.69 1.00
C VAL A 106 5.27 -8.94 1.73
N PHE A 107 5.99 -9.37 2.77
CA PHE A 107 5.69 -10.64 3.45
C PHE A 107 4.37 -10.58 4.22
N GLY A 108 4.08 -9.46 4.88
CA GLY A 108 2.79 -9.26 5.55
C GLY A 108 1.59 -9.29 4.58
N TYR A 109 1.72 -8.66 3.40
CA TYR A 109 0.69 -8.74 2.36
C TYR A 109 0.52 -10.17 1.85
N HIS A 110 1.64 -10.85 1.62
CA HIS A 110 1.63 -12.25 1.20
C HIS A 110 0.95 -13.15 2.26
N GLU A 111 1.25 -12.95 3.54
CA GLU A 111 0.66 -13.75 4.62
C GLU A 111 -0.86 -13.48 4.75
N VAL A 112 -1.31 -12.23 4.65
CA VAL A 112 -2.76 -11.92 4.59
C VAL A 112 -3.40 -12.65 3.40
N ILE A 113 -2.80 -12.57 2.20
CA ILE A 113 -3.30 -13.25 1.00
C ILE A 113 -3.39 -14.77 1.23
N ARG A 114 -2.33 -15.36 1.77
CA ARG A 114 -2.24 -16.80 2.03
C ARG A 114 -3.34 -17.29 2.97
N GLN A 115 -3.71 -16.48 3.96
CA GLN A 115 -4.74 -16.84 4.94
C GLN A 115 -6.17 -16.57 4.43
N VAL A 116 -6.41 -15.55 3.60
CA VAL A 116 -7.76 -15.28 3.08
C VAL A 116 -8.12 -16.14 1.86
N LEU A 117 -7.14 -16.63 1.11
CA LEU A 117 -7.40 -17.44 -0.10
C LEU A 117 -8.22 -18.70 0.16
N PRO A 118 -7.99 -19.51 1.21
CA PRO A 118 -8.82 -20.68 1.52
C PRO A 118 -10.28 -20.30 1.74
N ILE A 119 -10.53 -19.18 2.44
CA ILE A 119 -11.87 -18.65 2.69
C ILE A 119 -12.56 -18.28 1.37
N MET A 120 -11.87 -17.51 0.52
CA MET A 120 -12.39 -17.09 -0.78
C MET A 120 -12.60 -18.25 -1.73
N ARG A 121 -11.78 -19.32 -1.66
CA ARG A 121 -11.97 -20.55 -2.42
C ARG A 121 -13.22 -21.33 -1.96
N ALA A 122 -13.40 -21.48 -0.65
CA ALA A 122 -14.55 -22.19 -0.08
C ALA A 122 -15.88 -21.50 -0.45
N GLN A 123 -15.91 -20.16 -0.46
CA GLN A 123 -17.10 -19.39 -0.84
C GLN A 123 -17.27 -19.23 -2.37
N GLY A 124 -16.26 -19.59 -3.19
CA GLY A 124 -16.30 -19.51 -4.65
C GLY A 124 -16.10 -18.10 -5.24
N HIS A 125 -15.82 -17.10 -4.44
CA HIS A 125 -15.57 -15.71 -4.90
C HIS A 125 -14.70 -14.95 -3.93
N GLY A 126 -14.09 -13.85 -4.39
CA GLY A 126 -13.31 -12.95 -3.55
C GLY A 126 -12.62 -11.86 -4.36
N ARG A 127 -12.20 -10.80 -3.67
CA ARG A 127 -11.41 -9.73 -4.26
C ARG A 127 -10.21 -9.40 -3.37
N ILE A 128 -9.02 -9.53 -3.92
CA ILE A 128 -7.76 -9.17 -3.29
C ILE A 128 -7.26 -7.91 -3.98
N LEU A 129 -7.29 -6.79 -3.25
CA LEU A 129 -6.75 -5.51 -3.71
C LEU A 129 -5.42 -5.27 -3.00
N ASN A 130 -4.36 -5.01 -3.76
CA ASN A 130 -3.05 -4.68 -3.22
C ASN A 130 -2.71 -3.22 -3.57
N CYS A 131 -2.45 -2.39 -2.57
CA CYS A 131 -1.99 -1.03 -2.75
C CYS A 131 -0.51 -1.04 -3.14
N SER A 132 -0.26 -0.95 -4.45
CA SER A 132 1.06 -0.74 -5.02
C SER A 132 1.39 0.76 -5.05
N SER A 133 2.03 1.23 -6.09
CA SER A 133 2.41 2.62 -6.31
C SER A 133 2.86 2.79 -7.76
N ILE A 134 2.93 4.04 -8.24
CA ILE A 134 3.75 4.40 -9.40
C ILE A 134 5.19 3.87 -9.23
N LEU A 135 5.69 3.82 -8.00
CA LEU A 135 7.00 3.28 -7.62
C LEU A 135 7.07 1.74 -7.65
N GLY A 136 6.03 1.07 -8.09
CA GLY A 136 6.02 -0.37 -8.41
C GLY A 136 6.46 -0.67 -9.85
N PHE A 137 6.58 0.35 -10.70
CA PHE A 137 7.02 0.17 -12.11
C PHE A 137 7.97 1.26 -12.63
N ILE A 138 8.19 2.36 -11.87
CA ILE A 138 9.31 3.29 -12.06
C ILE A 138 10.09 3.44 -10.75
N THR A 139 11.26 4.07 -10.82
CA THR A 139 12.13 4.31 -9.65
C THR A 139 12.39 5.79 -9.45
N LEU A 140 12.56 6.22 -8.20
CA LEU A 140 13.03 7.56 -7.86
C LEU A 140 14.21 7.48 -6.90
N ARG A 141 15.05 8.52 -6.92
CA ARG A 141 16.19 8.66 -6.00
C ARG A 141 15.72 8.60 -4.54
N PHE A 142 16.55 8.06 -3.67
CA PHE A 142 16.30 7.93 -2.24
C PHE A 142 15.05 7.11 -1.87
N ARG A 143 14.54 6.31 -2.81
CA ARG A 143 13.34 5.46 -2.63
C ARG A 143 13.63 3.97 -2.84
N GLY A 144 14.92 3.57 -2.90
CA GLY A 144 15.32 2.20 -3.29
C GLY A 144 14.63 1.11 -2.48
N ALA A 145 14.59 1.23 -1.15
CA ALA A 145 13.91 0.27 -0.28
C ALA A 145 12.41 0.16 -0.61
N TYR A 146 11.72 1.29 -0.74
CA TYR A 146 10.29 1.30 -1.05
C TYR A 146 10.00 0.83 -2.48
N ASN A 147 10.79 1.30 -3.46
CA ASN A 147 10.66 0.87 -4.86
C ASN A 147 10.74 -0.65 -4.96
N SER A 148 11.76 -1.27 -4.35
CA SER A 148 11.97 -2.71 -4.41
C SER A 148 10.78 -3.49 -3.84
N THR A 149 10.18 -3.05 -2.73
CA THR A 149 8.98 -3.70 -2.17
C THR A 149 7.77 -3.60 -3.09
N LYS A 150 7.58 -2.45 -3.75
CA LYS A 150 6.43 -2.28 -4.66
C LYS A 150 6.62 -3.05 -5.97
N PHE A 151 7.86 -3.13 -6.51
CA PHE A 151 8.17 -4.02 -7.64
C PHE A 151 7.93 -5.50 -7.29
N ALA A 152 8.34 -5.95 -6.10
CA ALA A 152 8.08 -7.30 -5.63
C ALA A 152 6.57 -7.58 -5.53
N LEU A 153 5.81 -6.62 -4.98
CA LEU A 153 4.36 -6.74 -4.86
C LEU A 153 3.65 -6.82 -6.22
N GLU A 154 4.12 -6.06 -7.23
CA GLU A 154 3.62 -6.15 -8.60
C GLU A 154 3.80 -7.56 -9.17
N GLY A 155 5.00 -8.12 -9.06
CA GLY A 155 5.32 -9.47 -9.55
C GLY A 155 4.48 -10.55 -8.87
N LEU A 156 4.38 -10.52 -7.54
CA LEU A 156 3.56 -11.46 -6.77
C LEU A 156 2.08 -11.36 -7.14
N SER A 157 1.56 -10.13 -7.29
CA SER A 157 0.16 -9.90 -7.63
C SER A 157 -0.17 -10.35 -9.05
N ASP A 158 0.72 -10.13 -10.01
CA ASP A 158 0.52 -10.58 -11.38
C ASP A 158 0.54 -12.11 -11.49
N THR A 159 1.47 -12.77 -10.79
CA THR A 159 1.53 -14.22 -10.72
C THR A 159 0.25 -14.80 -10.12
N LEU A 160 -0.15 -14.30 -8.95
CA LEU A 160 -1.38 -14.74 -8.28
C LEU A 160 -2.62 -14.51 -9.16
N ARG A 161 -2.69 -13.40 -9.89
CA ARG A 161 -3.81 -13.11 -10.79
C ARG A 161 -3.91 -14.15 -11.94
N ILE A 162 -2.78 -14.61 -12.45
CA ILE A 162 -2.74 -15.66 -13.47
C ILE A 162 -3.17 -17.00 -12.88
N GLU A 163 -2.70 -17.35 -11.69
CA GLU A 163 -3.05 -18.57 -10.97
C GLU A 163 -4.54 -18.63 -10.58
N MET A 164 -5.17 -17.47 -10.34
CA MET A 164 -6.60 -17.39 -10.03
C MET A 164 -7.51 -17.40 -11.26
N ARG A 165 -7.00 -17.57 -12.47
CA ARG A 165 -7.85 -17.70 -13.67
C ARG A 165 -8.79 -18.90 -13.56
N GLY A 166 -10.04 -18.70 -13.95
CA GLY A 166 -11.06 -19.74 -13.84
C GLY A 166 -11.70 -19.88 -12.47
N THR A 167 -11.19 -19.15 -11.46
CA THR A 167 -11.83 -19.05 -10.14
C THR A 167 -12.71 -17.79 -10.04
N GLY A 168 -13.55 -17.70 -9.05
CA GLY A 168 -14.30 -16.48 -8.74
C GLY A 168 -13.47 -15.39 -8.06
N ILE A 169 -12.16 -15.62 -7.83
CA ILE A 169 -11.28 -14.71 -7.10
C ILE A 169 -10.61 -13.73 -8.07
N LYS A 170 -10.63 -12.44 -7.75
CA LYS A 170 -10.02 -11.37 -8.55
C LYS A 170 -8.87 -10.72 -7.79
N VAL A 171 -7.71 -10.61 -8.41
CA VAL A 171 -6.52 -9.94 -7.85
C VAL A 171 -6.30 -8.63 -8.61
N ILE A 172 -6.19 -7.53 -7.86
CA ILE A 172 -6.26 -6.17 -8.38
C ILE A 172 -5.16 -5.34 -7.75
N LEU A 173 -4.42 -4.61 -8.56
CA LEU A 173 -3.45 -3.62 -8.14
C LEU A 173 -4.06 -2.22 -8.16
N ILE A 174 -3.93 -1.49 -7.06
CA ILE A 174 -4.20 -0.05 -6.99
C ILE A 174 -2.84 0.65 -6.99
N GLU A 175 -2.64 1.53 -7.94
CA GLU A 175 -1.32 2.11 -8.23
C GLU A 175 -1.38 3.64 -8.13
N PRO A 176 -1.32 4.19 -6.89
CA PRO A 176 -1.27 5.63 -6.67
C PRO A 176 0.06 6.23 -7.12
N GLY A 177 0.00 7.48 -7.61
CA GLY A 177 1.14 8.38 -7.65
C GLY A 177 1.18 9.27 -6.41
N PRO A 178 1.44 10.59 -6.52
CA PRO A 178 1.38 11.50 -5.39
C PRO A 178 -0.03 11.57 -4.78
N ILE A 179 -0.15 11.22 -3.50
CA ILE A 179 -1.40 11.30 -2.72
C ILE A 179 -1.09 11.98 -1.39
N GLY A 180 -1.92 12.95 -1.00
CA GLY A 180 -1.83 13.67 0.27
C GLY A 180 -2.11 12.73 1.46
N THR A 181 -1.05 12.15 2.01
CA THR A 181 -1.08 11.22 3.14
C THR A 181 0.10 11.47 4.08
N LYS A 182 0.04 10.91 5.28
CA LYS A 182 1.13 11.00 6.26
C LYS A 182 2.34 10.09 5.96
N ILE A 183 2.44 9.49 4.77
CA ILE A 183 3.54 8.54 4.47
C ILE A 183 4.92 9.20 4.56
N ARG A 184 5.02 10.49 4.20
CA ARG A 184 6.26 11.27 4.31
C ARG A 184 6.64 11.48 5.78
N GLU A 185 5.72 12.00 6.58
CA GLU A 185 5.91 12.21 8.02
C GLU A 185 6.25 10.90 8.73
N ASN A 186 5.49 9.85 8.43
CA ASN A 186 5.69 8.52 8.99
C ASN A 186 7.03 7.87 8.56
N SER A 187 7.69 8.37 7.51
CA SER A 187 8.99 7.87 7.07
C SER A 187 10.17 8.51 7.83
N ILE A 188 9.97 9.64 8.49
CA ILE A 188 11.03 10.36 9.23
C ILE A 188 11.66 9.48 10.32
N PRO A 189 10.91 8.84 11.23
CA PRO A 189 11.52 7.98 12.25
C PRO A 189 12.31 6.80 11.67
N HIS A 190 11.92 6.31 10.50
CA HIS A 190 12.64 5.25 9.82
C HIS A 190 13.93 5.75 9.17
N PHE A 191 13.91 6.97 8.62
CA PHE A 191 15.10 7.63 8.11
C PHE A 191 16.12 7.85 9.23
N GLU A 192 15.70 8.45 10.33
CA GLU A 192 16.55 8.75 11.49
C GLU A 192 17.12 7.50 12.15
N LYS A 193 16.34 6.41 12.19
CA LYS A 193 16.78 5.13 12.77
C LYS A 193 17.84 4.44 11.93
N TRP A 194 17.74 4.52 10.60
CA TRP A 194 18.45 3.60 9.73
C TRP A 194 19.56 4.25 8.89
N ILE A 195 19.46 5.55 8.58
CA ILE A 195 20.33 6.17 7.58
C ILE A 195 21.32 7.12 8.24
N ASP A 196 22.58 6.75 8.23
CA ASP A 196 23.69 7.61 8.64
C ASP A 196 24.10 8.55 7.49
N TRP A 197 23.22 9.50 7.18
CA TRP A 197 23.39 10.40 6.06
C TRP A 197 24.52 11.41 6.24
N GLU A 198 24.89 11.73 7.49
CA GLU A 198 25.93 12.72 7.82
C GLU A 198 27.32 12.22 7.43
N ASN A 199 27.54 10.91 7.52
CA ASN A 199 28.77 10.25 7.13
C ASN A 199 28.74 9.68 5.69
N SER A 200 27.62 9.88 4.98
CA SER A 200 27.47 9.40 3.61
C SER A 200 28.33 10.20 2.60
N PRO A 201 28.92 9.55 1.60
CA PRO A 201 29.52 10.25 0.46
C PRO A 201 28.49 11.09 -0.33
N ARG A 202 27.20 10.87 -0.09
CA ARG A 202 26.08 11.63 -0.67
C ARG A 202 25.54 12.74 0.23
N LYS A 203 26.20 13.10 1.31
CA LYS A 203 25.76 14.13 2.27
C LYS A 203 25.19 15.37 1.60
N ALA A 204 25.92 15.95 0.65
CA ALA A 204 25.47 17.15 -0.08
C ALA A 204 24.18 16.93 -0.90
N GLN A 205 23.88 15.68 -1.34
CA GLN A 205 22.64 15.36 -2.03
C GLN A 205 21.47 15.18 -1.04
N TYR A 206 21.74 14.64 0.15
CA TYR A 206 20.77 14.59 1.24
C TYR A 206 20.35 16.01 1.65
N GLU A 207 21.30 16.89 1.95
CA GLU A 207 21.05 18.27 2.39
C GLU A 207 20.24 19.07 1.36
N ARG A 208 20.60 18.99 0.08
CA ARG A 208 19.96 19.75 -1.01
C ARG A 208 18.62 19.19 -1.46
N GLY A 209 18.29 17.95 -1.14
CA GLY A 209 17.11 17.28 -1.64
C GLY A 209 16.27 16.60 -0.56
N LEU A 210 16.67 15.42 -0.08
CA LEU A 210 15.86 14.60 0.79
C LEU A 210 15.52 15.27 2.13
N MET A 211 16.51 15.94 2.77
CA MET A 211 16.30 16.63 4.05
C MET A 211 15.26 17.75 3.93
N GLN A 212 15.38 18.56 2.88
CA GLN A 212 14.40 19.61 2.61
C GLN A 212 12.98 19.00 2.40
N ARG A 213 12.90 17.89 1.67
CA ARG A 213 11.62 17.21 1.45
C ARG A 213 11.02 16.60 2.72
N LEU A 214 11.83 16.07 3.63
CA LEU A 214 11.36 15.43 4.86
C LEU A 214 10.96 16.44 5.94
N TYR A 215 11.77 17.48 6.12
CA TYR A 215 11.70 18.36 7.30
C TYR A 215 11.20 19.78 7.03
N SER A 216 11.03 20.19 5.77
CA SER A 216 10.54 21.53 5.50
C SER A 216 9.04 21.66 5.79
N PRO A 217 8.64 22.54 6.72
CA PRO A 217 7.23 22.81 7.01
C PRO A 217 6.50 23.45 5.81
N SER A 218 7.26 24.13 4.95
CA SER A 218 6.74 24.83 3.77
C SER A 218 6.63 23.95 2.52
N HIS A 219 6.91 22.65 2.63
CA HIS A 219 6.74 21.75 1.50
C HIS A 219 5.25 21.54 1.25
N GLY A 220 4.71 22.28 0.31
CA GLY A 220 3.33 22.16 -0.15
C GLY A 220 3.04 20.81 -0.81
N PRO A 221 1.83 20.64 -1.35
CA PRO A 221 1.45 19.44 -2.10
C PRO A 221 2.44 19.14 -3.23
N ASP A 222 2.71 17.86 -3.47
CA ASP A 222 3.49 17.44 -4.63
C ASP A 222 2.74 17.81 -5.94
N THR A 223 3.47 18.05 -7.01
CA THR A 223 2.86 18.30 -8.32
C THR A 223 1.94 17.13 -8.69
N PHE A 224 0.70 17.43 -9.07
CA PHE A 224 -0.37 16.46 -9.35
C PHE A 224 -0.79 15.61 -8.14
N GLU A 225 -0.55 16.06 -6.92
CA GLU A 225 -1.05 15.39 -5.72
C GLU A 225 -2.58 15.41 -5.70
N LEU A 226 -3.17 14.26 -5.38
CA LEU A 226 -4.61 14.11 -5.19
C LEU A 226 -4.92 13.71 -3.74
N PRO A 227 -6.14 13.98 -3.26
CA PRO A 227 -6.58 13.51 -1.94
C PRO A 227 -6.75 11.97 -1.90
N ALA A 228 -6.78 11.40 -0.69
CA ALA A 228 -7.00 9.97 -0.47
C ALA A 228 -8.28 9.44 -1.16
N SER A 229 -9.33 10.26 -1.23
CA SER A 229 -10.61 9.95 -1.87
C SER A 229 -10.48 9.60 -3.36
N ALA A 230 -9.43 10.09 -4.05
CA ALA A 230 -9.16 9.69 -5.43
C ALA A 230 -8.76 8.21 -5.55
N VAL A 231 -8.06 7.68 -4.52
CA VAL A 231 -7.74 6.24 -4.42
C VAL A 231 -8.99 5.46 -4.05
N THR A 232 -9.73 5.93 -3.05
CA THR A 232 -11.00 5.33 -2.61
C THR A 232 -11.97 5.14 -3.77
N ALA A 233 -12.12 6.14 -4.65
CA ALA A 233 -12.96 6.03 -5.84
C ALA A 233 -12.53 4.87 -6.77
N LYS A 234 -11.22 4.57 -6.88
CA LYS A 234 -10.74 3.43 -7.66
C LYS A 234 -10.98 2.10 -6.95
N VAL A 235 -10.79 2.05 -5.63
CA VAL A 235 -11.12 0.89 -4.80
C VAL A 235 -12.60 0.54 -4.92
N VAL A 236 -13.49 1.52 -4.73
CA VAL A 236 -14.94 1.36 -4.90
C VAL A 236 -15.29 0.85 -6.29
N LYS A 237 -14.71 1.46 -7.34
CA LYS A 237 -14.90 1.00 -8.72
C LYS A 237 -14.46 -0.44 -8.93
N ALA A 238 -13.31 -0.84 -8.37
CA ALA A 238 -12.79 -2.20 -8.45
C ALA A 238 -13.70 -3.20 -7.71
N LEU A 239 -14.24 -2.81 -6.55
CA LEU A 239 -15.13 -3.63 -5.73
C LEU A 239 -16.51 -3.83 -6.35
N HIS A 240 -17.04 -2.89 -7.12
CA HIS A 240 -18.38 -2.96 -7.72
C HIS A 240 -18.38 -3.47 -9.18
N SER A 241 -17.23 -3.49 -9.85
CA SER A 241 -17.17 -3.99 -11.23
C SER A 241 -17.36 -5.51 -11.28
N ALA A 242 -18.24 -6.00 -12.14
CA ALA A 242 -18.37 -7.44 -12.38
C ALA A 242 -17.06 -8.05 -12.94
N ASN A 243 -16.36 -7.30 -13.79
CA ASN A 243 -15.06 -7.68 -14.34
C ASN A 243 -14.04 -6.55 -14.11
N PRO A 244 -13.44 -6.48 -12.92
CA PRO A 244 -12.49 -5.41 -12.57
C PRO A 244 -11.24 -5.49 -13.45
N LYS A 245 -10.68 -4.30 -13.76
CA LYS A 245 -9.37 -4.23 -14.39
C LYS A 245 -8.30 -4.80 -13.46
N PRO A 246 -7.22 -5.41 -14.00
CA PRO A 246 -6.12 -5.89 -13.15
C PRO A 246 -5.37 -4.76 -12.45
N ARG A 247 -5.38 -3.54 -13.02
CA ARG A 247 -4.67 -2.35 -12.52
C ARG A 247 -5.55 -1.11 -12.56
N TYR A 248 -5.43 -0.29 -11.52
CA TYR A 248 -6.10 1.01 -11.40
C TYR A 248 -5.08 2.10 -11.07
N TYR A 249 -4.67 2.85 -12.09
CA TYR A 249 -3.88 4.07 -11.94
C TYR A 249 -4.72 5.18 -11.32
N VAL A 250 -4.12 6.01 -10.46
CA VAL A 250 -4.88 7.06 -9.77
C VAL A 250 -4.53 8.46 -10.25
N THR A 251 -3.25 8.86 -10.23
CA THR A 251 -2.84 10.22 -10.60
C THR A 251 -2.38 10.32 -12.06
N THR A 252 -2.39 11.53 -12.62
CA THR A 252 -1.89 11.79 -13.98
C THR A 252 -0.46 11.27 -14.20
N PRO A 253 0.52 11.50 -13.29
CA PRO A 253 1.86 10.93 -13.45
C PRO A 253 1.87 9.41 -13.58
N THR A 254 0.97 8.71 -12.86
CA THR A 254 0.90 7.24 -12.92
C THR A 254 0.47 6.76 -14.32
N TYR A 255 -0.49 7.42 -14.94
CA TYR A 255 -0.90 7.09 -16.31
C TYR A 255 0.21 7.39 -17.32
N VAL A 256 0.84 8.55 -17.22
CA VAL A 256 1.91 8.98 -18.13
C VAL A 256 3.10 8.04 -18.01
N MET A 257 3.58 7.77 -16.79
CA MET A 257 4.73 6.89 -16.57
C MET A 257 4.43 5.43 -16.89
N GLY A 258 3.19 4.97 -16.65
CA GLY A 258 2.75 3.64 -17.05
C GLY A 258 2.78 3.42 -18.56
N PHE A 259 2.53 4.47 -19.35
CA PHE A 259 2.71 4.45 -20.79
C PHE A 259 4.18 4.54 -21.19
N LEU A 260 4.90 5.55 -20.69
CA LEU A 260 6.31 5.79 -21.04
C LEU A 260 7.22 4.61 -20.70
N ARG A 261 7.00 3.94 -19.57
CA ARG A 261 7.76 2.74 -19.14
C ARG A 261 7.68 1.60 -20.17
N ARG A 262 6.60 1.52 -20.97
CA ARG A 262 6.40 0.48 -21.97
C ARG A 262 7.05 0.77 -23.32
N ILE A 263 7.30 2.05 -23.62
CA ILE A 263 7.77 2.46 -24.95
C ILE A 263 9.19 3.04 -24.93
N LEU A 264 9.63 3.59 -23.80
CA LEU A 264 10.97 4.18 -23.71
C LEU A 264 12.03 3.11 -23.41
N PRO A 265 13.18 3.14 -24.10
CA PRO A 265 14.34 2.36 -23.69
C PRO A 265 14.87 2.89 -22.35
N THR A 266 15.54 2.02 -21.58
CA THR A 266 15.99 2.30 -20.21
C THR A 266 16.74 3.63 -20.08
N ARG A 267 17.71 3.92 -20.97
CA ARG A 267 18.48 5.18 -20.91
C ARG A 267 17.61 6.43 -21.04
N ALA A 268 16.58 6.39 -21.90
CA ALA A 268 15.67 7.53 -22.08
C ALA A 268 14.76 7.70 -20.85
N LEU A 269 14.32 6.58 -20.27
CA LEU A 269 13.55 6.60 -19.02
C LEU A 269 14.38 7.15 -17.86
N ASP A 270 15.63 6.69 -17.69
CA ASP A 270 16.55 7.17 -16.66
C ASP A 270 16.82 8.67 -16.80
N TRP A 271 17.01 9.14 -18.04
CA TRP A 271 17.19 10.57 -18.32
C TRP A 271 15.99 11.42 -17.84
N LEU A 272 14.77 10.89 -17.99
CA LEU A 272 13.55 11.53 -17.48
C LEU A 272 13.48 11.48 -15.95
N LEU A 273 13.67 10.29 -15.36
CA LEU A 273 13.52 10.07 -13.91
C LEU A 273 14.56 10.82 -13.06
N VAL A 274 15.75 11.05 -13.60
CA VAL A 274 16.80 11.85 -12.92
C VAL A 274 16.37 13.31 -12.71
N ARG A 275 15.42 13.81 -13.50
CA ARG A 275 14.91 15.20 -13.44
C ARG A 275 13.66 15.36 -12.59
N MET A 276 13.08 14.25 -12.17
CA MET A 276 11.95 14.19 -11.23
C MET A 276 12.45 14.19 -9.78
#